data_56693da7bd8970aa30dcbeb1c42fe276
#
_entry.id   56693da7bd8970aa30dcbeb1c42fe276
#
_cell.length_a   1.000
_cell.length_b   1.000
_cell.length_c   1.000
_cell.angle_alpha   90.00
_cell.angle_beta   90.00
_cell.angle_gamma   90.00
#
_symmetry.space_group_name_H-M   'P 1'
#
loop_
_entity.id
_entity.type
_entity.pdbx_description
1 polymer ?
#
loop_
_entity_poly.entity_id
_entity_poly.type
_entity_poly.pdbx_seq_one_letter_code
_entity_poly.pdbx_strand_id
1 'polypeptide(L)'
;MEYTVYKERLKQLKCAVIIPTYNNEKTIKKVVDSVKDYCDDVIVVNDGSTDHTSVILGEYSGIQYISYKENKGKGYALLTGLRYATEKGFDYAITLDSDGQHFADDIPTFIDRIEKSLEAF
;
A
#
# COMPACT_ATOMS: atom_id res chain seq x y z
N MET A 1 6.53 -21.08 2.86
CA MET A 1 7.04 -19.70 2.82
C MET A 1 6.52 -18.90 3.99
N GLU A 2 7.32 -17.99 4.44
CA GLU A 2 7.02 -17.16 5.60
C GLU A 2 6.08 -15.99 5.33
N TYR A 3 5.58 -15.83 4.12
CA TYR A 3 4.65 -14.74 3.80
C TYR A 3 3.41 -14.73 4.69
N THR A 4 2.91 -15.91 5.03
CA THR A 4 1.74 -16.03 5.93
C THR A 4 2.02 -15.42 7.29
N VAL A 5 3.23 -15.58 7.80
CA VAL A 5 3.64 -15.01 9.09
C VAL A 5 3.57 -13.48 9.04
N TYR A 6 4.07 -12.87 7.97
CA TYR A 6 4.03 -11.41 7.82
C TYR A 6 2.60 -10.90 7.69
N LYS A 7 1.75 -11.60 6.91
CA LYS A 7 0.34 -11.25 6.79
C LYS A 7 -0.36 -11.27 8.13
N GLU A 8 -0.11 -12.30 8.94
CA GLU A 8 -0.71 -12.41 10.28
C GLU A 8 -0.21 -11.30 11.21
N ARG A 9 1.08 -11.01 11.19
CA ARG A 9 1.64 -9.95 12.03
C ARG A 9 1.05 -8.59 11.68
N LEU A 10 0.90 -8.28 10.38
CA LEU A 10 0.28 -7.04 9.95
C LEU A 10 -1.19 -6.96 10.37
N LYS A 11 -1.92 -8.06 10.31
CA LYS A 11 -3.32 -8.08 10.77
C LYS A 11 -3.41 -7.84 12.28
N GLN A 12 -2.53 -8.43 13.06
CA GLN A 12 -2.51 -8.23 14.51
C GLN A 12 -2.21 -6.78 14.87
N LEU A 13 -1.34 -6.13 14.10
CA LEU A 13 -1.02 -4.72 14.27
C LEU A 13 -2.11 -3.79 13.76
N LYS A 14 -3.08 -4.29 13.00
CA LYS A 14 -4.03 -3.48 12.24
C LYS A 14 -3.30 -2.51 11.34
N CYS A 15 -2.38 -3.05 10.53
CA CYS A 15 -1.52 -2.27 9.64
C CYS A 15 -1.89 -2.52 8.19
N ALA A 16 -2.11 -1.43 7.44
CA ALA A 16 -2.31 -1.47 6.00
C ALA A 16 -1.06 -1.02 5.27
N VAL A 17 -0.95 -1.37 3.99
CA VAL A 17 0.09 -0.82 3.11
C VAL A 17 -0.58 0.11 2.11
N ILE A 18 -0.09 1.33 2.01
CA ILE A 18 -0.62 2.37 1.11
C ILE A 18 0.35 2.59 -0.03
N ILE A 19 -0.15 2.48 -1.25
CA ILE A 19 0.64 2.68 -2.47
C ILE A 19 0.01 3.82 -3.27
N PRO A 20 0.56 5.04 -3.19
CA PRO A 20 0.14 6.10 -4.09
C PRO A 20 0.78 5.87 -5.46
N THR A 21 0.02 6.12 -6.53
CA THR A 21 0.54 5.90 -7.89
C THR A 21 0.04 7.00 -8.83
N TYR A 22 0.91 7.40 -9.75
CA TYR A 22 0.59 8.31 -10.83
C TYR A 22 1.41 7.93 -12.06
N ASN A 23 0.72 7.48 -13.11
CA ASN A 23 1.35 7.11 -14.38
C ASN A 23 2.53 6.13 -14.22
N ASN A 24 2.26 5.02 -13.55
CA ASN A 24 3.25 3.96 -13.33
C ASN A 24 2.84 2.66 -14.05
N GLU A 25 2.31 2.75 -15.27
CA GLU A 25 1.80 1.58 -15.98
C GLU A 25 2.81 0.44 -16.14
N LYS A 26 4.10 0.77 -16.22
CA LYS A 26 5.16 -0.24 -16.40
C LYS A 26 5.50 -0.99 -15.13
N THR A 27 5.22 -0.43 -13.96
CA THR A 27 5.70 -0.97 -12.69
C THR A 27 4.60 -1.32 -11.71
N ILE A 28 3.41 -0.73 -11.84
CA ILE A 28 2.36 -0.84 -10.81
C ILE A 28 1.94 -2.29 -10.55
N LYS A 29 1.81 -3.10 -11.59
CA LYS A 29 1.41 -4.49 -11.42
C LYS A 29 2.42 -5.25 -10.58
N LYS A 30 3.69 -5.10 -10.90
CA LYS A 30 4.78 -5.76 -10.16
C LYS A 30 4.81 -5.32 -8.70
N VAL A 31 4.64 -4.02 -8.46
CA VAL A 31 4.64 -3.48 -7.10
C VAL A 31 3.46 -4.03 -6.29
N VAL A 32 2.25 -3.98 -6.83
CA VAL A 32 1.07 -4.47 -6.13
C VAL A 32 1.19 -5.97 -5.85
N ASP A 33 1.60 -6.76 -6.85
CA ASP A 33 1.76 -8.20 -6.68
C ASP A 33 2.78 -8.52 -5.59
N SER A 34 3.91 -7.81 -5.56
CA SER A 34 4.95 -8.02 -4.55
C SER A 34 4.45 -7.67 -3.14
N VAL A 35 3.71 -6.59 -3.02
CA VAL A 35 3.15 -6.16 -1.72
C VAL A 35 2.10 -7.16 -1.23
N LYS A 36 1.29 -7.69 -2.13
CA LYS A 36 0.25 -8.67 -1.77
C LYS A 36 0.84 -9.97 -1.23
N ASP A 37 2.08 -10.28 -1.54
CA ASP A 37 2.75 -11.42 -0.93
C ASP A 37 2.89 -11.26 0.59
N TYR A 38 3.08 -10.03 1.06
CA TYR A 38 3.31 -9.74 2.48
C TYR A 38 2.07 -9.24 3.21
N CYS A 39 1.09 -8.69 2.50
CA CYS A 39 -0.01 -7.97 3.13
C CYS A 39 -1.32 -8.20 2.36
N ASP A 40 -2.39 -8.51 3.08
CA ASP A 40 -3.74 -8.60 2.48
C ASP A 40 -4.42 -7.24 2.39
N ASP A 41 -4.06 -6.31 3.27
CA ASP A 41 -4.73 -5.01 3.36
C ASP A 41 -3.92 -3.95 2.61
N VAL A 42 -4.05 -3.97 1.28
CA VAL A 42 -3.34 -3.07 0.38
C VAL A 42 -4.30 -2.01 -0.12
N ILE A 43 -3.93 -0.75 0.08
CA ILE A 43 -4.70 0.42 -0.36
C ILE A 43 -3.90 1.09 -1.47
N VAL A 44 -4.46 1.14 -2.67
CA VAL A 44 -3.82 1.80 -3.82
C VAL A 44 -4.58 3.08 -4.12
N VAL A 45 -3.87 4.20 -4.14
CA VAL A 45 -4.45 5.50 -4.46
C VAL A 45 -3.93 5.96 -5.82
N ASN A 46 -4.81 5.98 -6.80
CA ASN A 46 -4.48 6.40 -8.16
C ASN A 46 -4.73 7.90 -8.28
N ASP A 47 -3.65 8.65 -8.34
CA ASP A 47 -3.64 10.12 -8.31
C ASP A 47 -3.83 10.71 -9.71
N GLY A 48 -4.97 10.39 -10.34
CA GLY A 48 -5.33 10.99 -11.62
C GLY A 48 -4.49 10.51 -12.79
N SER A 49 -4.10 9.22 -12.82
CA SER A 49 -3.29 8.68 -13.92
C SER A 49 -4.00 8.83 -15.27
N THR A 50 -3.22 9.16 -16.30
CA THR A 50 -3.69 9.33 -17.66
C THR A 50 -3.18 8.24 -18.61
N ASP A 51 -2.33 7.35 -18.13
CA ASP A 51 -1.82 6.20 -18.88
C ASP A 51 -2.67 4.96 -18.60
N HIS A 52 -2.13 3.76 -18.82
CA HIS A 52 -2.84 2.49 -18.59
C HIS A 52 -2.88 2.06 -17.12
N THR A 53 -2.33 2.83 -16.19
CA THR A 53 -2.35 2.52 -14.76
C THR A 53 -3.77 2.25 -14.28
N SER A 54 -4.73 3.09 -14.66
CA SER A 54 -6.13 2.94 -14.23
C SER A 54 -6.75 1.64 -14.73
N VAL A 55 -6.44 1.24 -15.96
CA VAL A 55 -6.95 -0.01 -16.54
C VAL A 55 -6.38 -1.20 -15.77
N ILE A 56 -5.08 -1.20 -15.52
CA ILE A 56 -4.40 -2.26 -14.79
C ILE A 56 -4.99 -2.43 -13.40
N LEU A 57 -5.15 -1.31 -12.68
CA LEU A 57 -5.69 -1.35 -11.31
C LEU A 57 -7.16 -1.76 -11.27
N GLY A 58 -7.93 -1.40 -12.28
CA GLY A 58 -9.34 -1.78 -12.37
C GLY A 58 -9.55 -3.28 -12.52
N GLU A 59 -8.53 -4.02 -12.94
CA GLU A 59 -8.60 -5.46 -13.11
C GLU A 59 -8.24 -6.24 -11.85
N TYR A 60 -7.75 -5.55 -10.80
CA TYR A 60 -7.38 -6.22 -9.56
C TYR A 60 -8.59 -6.53 -8.70
N SER A 61 -8.55 -7.71 -8.08
CA SER A 61 -9.39 -8.04 -6.95
C SER A 61 -8.50 -8.11 -5.70
N GLY A 62 -9.10 -7.94 -4.53
CA GLY A 62 -8.36 -8.07 -3.27
C GLY A 62 -7.48 -6.89 -2.89
N ILE A 63 -7.72 -5.73 -3.49
CA ILE A 63 -7.11 -4.47 -3.06
C ILE A 63 -8.21 -3.45 -2.77
N GLN A 64 -7.88 -2.47 -1.93
CA GLN A 64 -8.71 -1.29 -1.73
C GLN A 64 -8.24 -0.26 -2.75
N TYR A 65 -9.10 0.10 -3.70
CA TYR A 65 -8.72 0.96 -4.81
C TYR A 65 -9.45 2.28 -4.74
N ILE A 66 -8.70 3.37 -4.66
CA ILE A 66 -9.22 4.73 -4.64
C ILE A 66 -8.67 5.45 -5.86
N SER A 67 -9.53 6.10 -6.63
CA SER A 67 -9.10 6.88 -7.78
C SER A 67 -9.88 8.19 -7.87
N TYR A 68 -9.28 9.17 -8.50
CA TYR A 68 -9.92 10.45 -8.85
C TYR A 68 -9.29 10.95 -10.16
N LYS A 69 -9.99 11.85 -10.83
CA LYS A 69 -9.63 12.22 -12.21
C LYS A 69 -8.42 13.13 -12.32
N GLU A 70 -8.23 14.04 -11.36
CA GLU A 70 -7.19 15.05 -11.44
C GLU A 70 -5.98 14.67 -10.62
N ASN A 71 -4.78 14.82 -11.20
CA ASN A 71 -3.55 14.69 -10.44
C ASN A 71 -3.46 15.81 -9.41
N LYS A 72 -3.35 15.45 -8.15
CA LYS A 72 -3.29 16.41 -7.03
C LYS A 72 -1.97 16.34 -6.27
N GLY A 73 -1.08 15.43 -6.67
CA GLY A 73 0.23 15.29 -6.09
C GLY A 73 0.32 14.18 -5.06
N LYS A 74 1.55 13.75 -4.80
CA LYS A 74 1.83 12.61 -3.93
C LYS A 74 1.36 12.85 -2.49
N GLY A 75 1.53 14.08 -1.98
CA GLY A 75 1.09 14.40 -0.61
C GLY A 75 -0.40 14.23 -0.43
N TYR A 76 -1.18 14.69 -1.42
CA TYR A 76 -2.62 14.51 -1.41
C TYR A 76 -3.01 13.03 -1.48
N ALA A 77 -2.33 12.27 -2.33
CA ALA A 77 -2.60 10.84 -2.48
C ALA A 77 -2.30 10.08 -1.19
N LEU A 78 -1.19 10.40 -0.54
CA LEU A 78 -0.84 9.79 0.75
C LEU A 78 -1.89 10.13 1.82
N LEU A 79 -2.29 11.38 1.90
CA LEU A 79 -3.30 11.81 2.86
C LEU A 79 -4.64 11.11 2.61
N THR A 80 -5.02 10.96 1.34
CA THR A 80 -6.23 10.24 0.96
C THR A 80 -6.18 8.79 1.44
N GLY A 81 -5.06 8.11 1.23
CA GLY A 81 -4.86 6.74 1.70
C GLY A 81 -4.88 6.62 3.21
N LEU A 82 -4.24 7.56 3.91
CA LEU A 82 -4.21 7.57 5.38
C LEU A 82 -5.60 7.80 5.97
N ARG A 83 -6.38 8.71 5.40
CA ARG A 83 -7.76 8.94 5.83
C ARG A 83 -8.61 7.69 5.65
N TYR A 84 -8.47 7.05 4.50
CA TYR A 84 -9.20 5.81 4.23
C TYR A 84 -8.82 4.72 5.26
N ALA A 85 -7.53 4.55 5.51
CA ALA A 85 -7.06 3.57 6.48
C ALA A 85 -7.61 3.85 7.87
N THR A 86 -7.61 5.11 8.30
CA THR A 86 -8.16 5.52 9.60
C THR A 86 -9.64 5.20 9.69
N GLU A 87 -10.41 5.50 8.64
CA GLU A 87 -11.84 5.22 8.60
C GLU A 87 -12.14 3.73 8.67
N LYS A 88 -11.26 2.91 8.12
CA LYS A 88 -11.41 1.45 8.14
C LYS A 88 -10.87 0.80 9.42
N GLY A 89 -10.37 1.58 10.36
CA GLY A 89 -9.94 1.09 11.67
C GLY A 89 -8.51 0.58 11.73
N PHE A 90 -7.67 0.93 10.76
CA PHE A 90 -6.25 0.60 10.82
C PHE A 90 -5.53 1.54 11.78
N ASP A 91 -4.63 0.98 12.60
CA ASP A 91 -3.85 1.74 13.57
C ASP A 91 -2.50 2.19 12.99
N TYR A 92 -2.00 1.50 11.98
CA TYR A 92 -0.71 1.76 11.35
C TYR A 92 -0.82 1.66 9.85
N ALA A 93 0.05 2.37 9.15
CA ALA A 93 0.17 2.25 7.71
C ALA A 93 1.64 2.30 7.30
N ILE A 94 1.99 1.42 6.37
CA ILE A 94 3.29 1.45 5.70
C ILE A 94 3.02 2.06 4.32
N THR A 95 3.79 3.07 3.94
CA THR A 95 3.66 3.70 2.62
C THR A 95 4.81 3.29 1.73
N LEU A 96 4.50 2.89 0.51
CA LEU A 96 5.50 2.44 -0.47
C LEU A 96 5.28 3.15 -1.79
N ASP A 97 6.38 3.47 -2.48
CA ASP A 97 6.32 4.07 -3.81
C ASP A 97 5.99 3.02 -4.87
N SER A 98 5.41 3.46 -5.98
CA SER A 98 4.99 2.60 -7.09
C SER A 98 5.91 2.67 -8.30
N ASP A 99 7.10 3.23 -8.14
CA ASP A 99 8.03 3.47 -9.25
C ASP A 99 8.93 2.28 -9.60
N GLY A 100 8.72 1.13 -8.96
CA GLY A 100 9.49 -0.07 -9.24
C GLY A 100 10.72 -0.28 -8.39
N GLN A 101 10.94 0.55 -7.38
CA GLN A 101 12.06 0.42 -6.45
C GLN A 101 11.76 -0.65 -5.39
N HIS A 102 11.62 -1.82 -5.62
CA HIS A 102 11.32 -3.01 -4.82
C HIS A 102 11.29 -2.86 -3.32
N PHE A 103 10.44 -2.00 -2.81
CA PHE A 103 10.35 -1.75 -1.37
C PHE A 103 9.49 -2.79 -0.64
N ALA A 104 8.81 -3.68 -1.33
CA ALA A 104 8.03 -4.73 -0.69
C ALA A 104 8.90 -5.60 0.22
N ASP A 105 10.15 -5.83 -0.16
CA ASP A 105 11.08 -6.63 0.64
C ASP A 105 11.46 -5.96 1.96
N ASP A 106 11.17 -4.67 2.12
CA ASP A 106 11.41 -3.95 3.37
C ASP A 106 10.24 -4.08 4.36
N ILE A 107 9.12 -4.64 3.95
CA ILE A 107 7.95 -4.79 4.83
C ILE A 107 8.30 -5.51 6.13
N PRO A 108 9.03 -6.64 6.13
CA PRO A 108 9.42 -7.27 7.38
C PRO A 108 10.17 -6.34 8.33
N THR A 109 11.04 -5.49 7.80
CA THR A 109 11.78 -4.52 8.61
C THR A 109 10.85 -3.49 9.23
N PHE A 110 9.86 -3.00 8.47
CA PHE A 110 8.86 -2.07 8.99
C PHE A 110 8.01 -2.70 10.09
N ILE A 111 7.61 -3.95 9.91
CA ILE A 111 6.87 -4.68 10.94
C ILE A 111 7.67 -4.74 12.24
N ASP A 112 8.95 -5.10 12.14
CA ASP A 112 9.83 -5.17 13.31
C ASP A 112 9.93 -3.84 14.02
N ARG A 113 10.03 -2.74 13.27
CA ARG A 113 10.11 -1.39 13.84
C ARG A 113 8.84 -1.00 14.58
N ILE A 114 7.68 -1.31 14.00
CA ILE A 114 6.39 -1.00 14.64
C ILE A 114 6.27 -1.78 15.94
N GLU A 115 6.58 -3.08 15.93
CA GLU A 115 6.49 -3.93 17.11
C GLU A 115 7.44 -3.46 18.22
N LYS A 116 8.66 -3.05 17.86
CA LYS A 116 9.61 -2.52 18.84
C LYS A 116 9.16 -1.20 19.44
N SER A 117 8.52 -0.34 18.65
CA SER A 117 7.96 0.92 19.15
C SER A 117 6.89 0.66 20.19
N LEU A 118 6.07 -0.37 20.00
CA LEU A 118 5.06 -0.76 20.99
C LEU A 118 5.68 -1.26 22.28
N GLU A 119 6.78 -1.99 22.19
CA GLU A 119 7.51 -2.49 23.37
C GLU A 119 8.17 -1.36 24.16
N ALA A 120 8.47 -0.22 23.51
CA ALA A 120 9.12 0.92 24.17
C ALA A 120 8.19 1.67 25.13
N PHE A 121 6.91 1.41 25.07
CA PHE A 121 5.89 1.99 25.94
C PHE A 121 5.40 0.93 26.92
#